data_90d0765dc9145800b6dd89afca967512
#
_entry.id   90d0765dc9145800b6dd89afca967512
#
_cell.length_a   1.000
_cell.length_b   1.000
_cell.length_c   1.000
_cell.angle_alpha   90.00
_cell.angle_beta   90.00
_cell.angle_gamma   90.00
#
_symmetry.space_group_name_H-M   'P 1'
#
loop_
_entity.id
_entity.type
_entity.pdbx_description
1 polymer ?
#
loop_
_entity_poly.entity_id
_entity_poly.type
_entity_poly.pdbx_seq_one_letter_code
_entity_poly.pdbx_strand_id
1 'polypeptide(L)'
;MNPYRDINDEEWQRIAPLLPELRPRSELRGRPLANTRSVLNGVLWVMYSGATWSAMPRKYPSYQTCHRRFKAWYQSGVLKRVMEQLFGAASEELCAMMEARMRTHLNAEQKGVVAAEKAAAPVAPAVYSPPPAKPLPSSPFAFASPFKHAA
;
A
#
# COMPACT_ATOMS: atom_id res chain seq x y z
N MET A 1 -30.71 11.67 -2.42
CA MET A 1 -29.44 10.93 -2.61
C MET A 1 -28.87 11.32 -3.95
N ASN A 2 -27.80 12.07 -4.00
CA ASN A 2 -27.09 12.27 -5.25
C ASN A 2 -26.32 10.98 -5.53
N PRO A 3 -26.67 10.23 -6.58
CA PRO A 3 -25.88 9.08 -6.94
C PRO A 3 -24.46 9.57 -7.29
N TYR A 4 -23.47 9.02 -6.63
CA TYR A 4 -22.07 9.34 -6.95
C TYR A 4 -21.82 9.07 -8.44
N ARG A 5 -21.33 10.07 -9.14
CA ARG A 5 -20.87 9.96 -10.52
C ARG A 5 -19.35 10.08 -10.59
N ASP A 6 -18.76 9.35 -11.51
CA ASP A 6 -17.35 9.48 -11.79
C ASP A 6 -17.03 10.90 -12.32
N ILE A 7 -15.83 11.37 -12.06
CA ILE A 7 -15.34 12.70 -12.47
C ILE A 7 -15.37 12.80 -13.99
N ASN A 8 -16.00 13.87 -14.49
CA ASN A 8 -16.00 14.16 -15.92
C ASN A 8 -14.66 14.75 -16.40
N ASP A 9 -14.52 14.97 -17.71
CA ASP A 9 -13.26 15.42 -18.29
C ASP A 9 -12.93 16.87 -17.91
N GLU A 10 -13.93 17.73 -17.78
CA GLU A 10 -13.73 19.12 -17.36
C GLU A 10 -13.27 19.21 -15.90
N GLU A 11 -13.91 18.45 -15.03
CA GLU A 11 -13.50 18.33 -13.62
C GLU A 11 -12.09 17.77 -13.52
N TRP A 12 -11.78 16.76 -14.30
CA TRP A 12 -10.46 16.17 -14.36
C TRP A 12 -9.38 17.16 -14.78
N GLN A 13 -9.62 17.95 -15.82
CA GLN A 13 -8.67 18.97 -16.27
C GLN A 13 -8.35 20.02 -15.20
N ARG A 14 -9.33 20.36 -14.37
CA ARG A 14 -9.15 21.31 -13.27
C ARG A 14 -8.26 20.76 -12.15
N ILE A 15 -8.38 19.49 -11.83
CA ILE A 15 -7.69 18.87 -10.70
C ILE A 15 -6.39 18.16 -11.07
N ALA A 16 -6.24 17.75 -12.32
CA ALA A 16 -5.04 17.05 -12.78
C ALA A 16 -3.73 17.76 -12.42
N PRO A 17 -3.60 19.09 -12.58
CA PRO A 17 -2.38 19.79 -12.19
C PRO A 17 -2.05 19.76 -10.70
N LEU A 18 -3.05 19.47 -9.85
CA LEU A 18 -2.86 19.40 -8.40
C LEU A 18 -2.24 18.06 -7.97
N LEU A 19 -2.37 17.03 -8.80
CA LEU A 19 -1.93 15.68 -8.48
C LEU A 19 -0.45 15.49 -8.78
N PRO A 20 0.38 15.15 -7.79
CA PRO A 20 1.83 15.02 -7.96
C PRO A 20 2.23 13.87 -8.89
N GLU A 21 1.39 12.84 -9.00
CA GLU A 21 1.65 11.67 -9.83
C GLU A 21 1.59 11.95 -11.33
N LEU A 22 0.89 13.02 -11.74
CA LEU A 22 0.76 13.41 -13.15
C LEU A 22 1.89 14.33 -13.60
N ARG A 23 2.76 14.78 -12.69
CA ARG A 23 3.95 15.52 -13.06
C ARG A 23 4.89 14.60 -13.84
N PRO A 24 5.45 15.07 -14.97
CA PRO A 24 6.40 14.25 -15.73
C PRO A 24 7.61 13.93 -14.85
N ARG A 25 7.79 12.69 -14.56
CA ARG A 25 8.98 12.16 -13.87
C ARG A 25 9.86 11.52 -14.91
N SER A 26 11.01 12.08 -15.16
CA SER A 26 11.93 11.62 -16.18
C SER A 26 12.60 10.27 -15.90
N GLU A 27 12.44 9.72 -14.68
CA GLU A 27 13.28 8.60 -14.25
C GLU A 27 12.53 7.46 -13.53
N LEU A 28 11.27 7.24 -13.83
CA LEU A 28 10.56 6.12 -13.20
C LEU A 28 10.82 4.81 -13.96
N ARG A 29 11.80 4.06 -13.51
CA ARG A 29 11.90 2.63 -13.77
C ARG A 29 10.90 1.91 -12.86
N GLY A 30 10.05 1.07 -13.42
CA GLY A 30 9.13 0.24 -12.65
C GLY A 30 7.79 0.01 -13.34
N ARG A 31 6.92 -0.73 -12.66
CA ARG A 31 5.57 -0.98 -13.14
C ARG A 31 4.80 0.34 -13.28
N PRO A 32 4.08 0.56 -14.38
CA PRO A 32 3.24 1.73 -14.54
C PRO A 32 2.31 1.92 -13.36
N LEU A 33 2.16 3.16 -12.91
CA LEU A 33 1.22 3.49 -11.86
C LEU A 33 -0.21 3.22 -12.34
N ALA A 34 -1.08 2.80 -11.41
CA ALA A 34 -2.50 2.72 -11.69
C ALA A 34 -3.03 4.08 -12.17
N ASN A 35 -4.01 4.07 -13.07
CA ASN A 35 -4.61 5.28 -13.60
C ASN A 35 -5.10 6.18 -12.45
N THR A 36 -4.49 7.35 -12.32
CA THR A 36 -4.74 8.28 -11.19
C THR A 36 -6.19 8.74 -11.15
N ARG A 37 -6.83 8.97 -12.30
CA ARG A 37 -8.25 9.32 -12.38
C ARG A 37 -9.13 8.20 -11.83
N SER A 38 -8.86 6.96 -12.20
CA SER A 38 -9.62 5.80 -11.69
C SER A 38 -9.41 5.59 -10.19
N VAL A 39 -8.20 5.83 -9.70
CA VAL A 39 -7.89 5.80 -8.26
C VAL A 39 -8.70 6.87 -7.52
N LEU A 40 -8.71 8.10 -8.04
CA LEU A 40 -9.45 9.20 -7.43
C LEU A 40 -10.96 8.92 -7.42
N ASN A 41 -11.51 8.41 -8.51
CA ASN A 41 -12.91 8.00 -8.56
C ASN A 41 -13.24 6.93 -7.52
N GLY A 42 -12.36 5.96 -7.32
CA GLY A 42 -12.52 4.94 -6.28
C GLY A 42 -12.49 5.54 -4.87
N VAL A 43 -11.57 6.45 -4.60
CA VAL A 43 -11.49 7.17 -3.31
C VAL A 43 -12.77 7.96 -3.05
N LEU A 44 -13.22 8.74 -4.02
CA LEU A 44 -14.44 9.54 -3.90
C LEU A 44 -15.67 8.66 -3.72
N TRP A 45 -15.74 7.53 -4.41
CA TRP A 45 -16.83 6.58 -4.23
C TRP A 45 -16.94 6.08 -2.78
N VAL A 46 -15.82 5.68 -2.18
CA VAL A 46 -15.78 5.25 -0.77
C VAL A 46 -16.22 6.37 0.17
N MET A 47 -15.81 7.60 -0.10
CA MET A 47 -16.17 8.76 0.73
C MET A 47 -17.66 9.08 0.63
N TYR A 48 -18.22 9.09 -0.57
CA TYR A 48 -19.64 9.38 -0.77
C TYR A 48 -20.57 8.27 -0.30
N SER A 49 -20.20 7.02 -0.57
CA SER A 49 -21.04 5.87 -0.21
C SER A 49 -21.01 5.55 1.29
N GLY A 50 -20.00 6.03 2.01
CA GLY A 50 -19.77 5.62 3.38
C GLY A 50 -19.33 4.15 3.55
N ALA A 51 -19.14 3.42 2.45
CA ALA A 51 -18.76 2.02 2.45
C ALA A 51 -17.32 1.79 2.93
N THR A 52 -17.02 0.55 3.28
CA THR A 52 -15.65 0.15 3.59
C THR A 52 -14.80 0.07 2.32
N TRP A 53 -13.49 0.16 2.46
CA TRP A 53 -12.57 0.03 1.33
C TRP A 53 -12.71 -1.30 0.60
N SER A 54 -12.96 -2.37 1.34
CA SER A 54 -13.16 -3.71 0.77
C SER A 54 -14.43 -3.86 -0.06
N ALA A 55 -15.42 -2.99 0.15
CA ALA A 55 -16.67 -3.00 -0.60
C ALA A 55 -16.58 -2.27 -1.94
N MET A 56 -15.42 -1.72 -2.30
CA MET A 56 -15.22 -0.96 -3.52
C MET A 56 -15.50 -1.81 -4.77
N PRO A 57 -16.26 -1.29 -5.74
CA PRO A 57 -16.52 -1.98 -6.99
C PRO A 57 -15.24 -2.30 -7.78
N ARG A 58 -15.25 -3.43 -8.47
CA ARG A 58 -14.11 -3.87 -9.30
C ARG A 58 -13.79 -2.99 -10.51
N LYS A 59 -14.68 -2.06 -10.86
CA LYS A 59 -14.43 -1.07 -11.93
C LYS A 59 -13.28 -0.11 -11.57
N TYR A 60 -13.00 0.06 -10.29
CA TYR A 60 -11.89 0.85 -9.81
C TYR A 60 -10.64 -0.02 -9.57
N PRO A 61 -9.45 0.59 -9.46
CA PRO A 61 -8.26 -0.13 -9.04
C PRO A 61 -8.43 -0.81 -7.68
N SER A 62 -7.51 -1.71 -7.32
CA SER A 62 -7.60 -2.41 -6.04
C SER A 62 -7.74 -1.44 -4.86
N TYR A 63 -8.54 -1.83 -3.88
CA TYR A 63 -8.76 -0.98 -2.71
C TYR A 63 -7.47 -0.63 -1.95
N GLN A 64 -6.48 -1.51 -1.97
CA GLN A 64 -5.17 -1.27 -1.37
C GLN A 64 -4.44 -0.11 -2.08
N THR A 65 -4.50 -0.06 -3.41
CA THR A 65 -3.92 1.02 -4.20
C THR A 65 -4.65 2.34 -3.91
N CYS A 66 -5.97 2.32 -3.92
CA CYS A 66 -6.78 3.50 -3.63
C CYS A 66 -6.56 4.01 -2.21
N HIS A 67 -6.52 3.13 -1.23
CA HIS A 67 -6.27 3.49 0.16
C HIS A 67 -4.88 4.08 0.38
N ARG A 68 -3.85 3.50 -0.23
CA ARG A 68 -2.48 4.03 -0.18
C ARG A 68 -2.39 5.43 -0.76
N ARG A 69 -3.04 5.67 -1.90
CA ARG A 69 -3.10 6.99 -2.53
C ARG A 69 -3.90 7.98 -1.71
N PHE A 70 -5.03 7.57 -1.18
CA PHE A 70 -5.83 8.37 -0.26
C PHE A 70 -4.99 8.87 0.91
N LYS A 71 -4.26 7.97 1.58
CA LYS A 71 -3.39 8.33 2.70
C LYS A 71 -2.31 9.35 2.29
N ALA A 72 -1.66 9.14 1.16
CA ALA A 72 -0.63 10.05 0.64
C ALA A 72 -1.20 11.43 0.29
N TRP A 73 -2.34 11.48 -0.38
CA TRP A 73 -3.00 12.73 -0.75
C TRP A 73 -3.56 13.49 0.46
N TYR A 74 -4.04 12.75 1.46
CA TYR A 74 -4.47 13.34 2.71
C TYR A 74 -3.31 14.00 3.46
N GLN A 75 -2.20 13.30 3.62
CA GLN A 75 -1.03 13.78 4.34
C GLN A 75 -0.36 14.98 3.65
N SER A 76 -0.37 15.01 2.33
CA SER A 76 0.20 16.12 1.54
C SER A 76 -0.73 17.33 1.39
N GLY A 77 -1.99 17.23 1.82
CA GLY A 77 -3.00 18.26 1.63
C GLY A 77 -3.56 18.38 0.20
N VAL A 78 -3.10 17.53 -0.72
CA VAL A 78 -3.58 17.50 -2.11
C VAL A 78 -5.05 17.16 -2.19
N LEU A 79 -5.50 16.19 -1.38
CA LEU A 79 -6.90 15.75 -1.38
C LEU A 79 -7.84 16.88 -0.99
N LYS A 80 -7.49 17.71 -0.02
CA LYS A 80 -8.27 18.88 0.38
C LYS A 80 -8.43 19.86 -0.78
N ARG A 81 -7.34 20.17 -1.49
CA ARG A 81 -7.37 21.07 -2.65
C ARG A 81 -8.22 20.50 -3.78
N VAL A 82 -8.12 19.21 -4.04
CA VAL A 82 -8.95 18.52 -5.04
C VAL A 82 -10.43 18.62 -4.68
N MET A 83 -10.77 18.38 -3.42
CA MET A 83 -12.15 18.51 -2.93
C MET A 83 -12.69 19.94 -3.05
N GLU A 84 -11.91 20.93 -2.69
CA GLU A 84 -12.27 22.35 -2.86
C GLU A 84 -12.55 22.72 -4.31
N GLN A 85 -11.75 22.21 -5.24
CA GLN A 85 -11.93 22.46 -6.67
C GLN A 85 -13.15 21.75 -7.26
N LEU A 86 -13.48 20.56 -6.76
CA LEU A 86 -14.61 19.78 -7.28
C LEU A 86 -15.96 20.18 -6.67
N PHE A 87 -15.97 20.48 -5.39
CA PHE A 87 -17.20 20.60 -4.60
C PHE A 87 -17.38 21.98 -3.94
N GLY A 88 -16.39 22.84 -3.97
CA GLY A 88 -16.47 24.17 -3.39
C GLY A 88 -16.90 24.12 -1.91
N ALA A 89 -18.04 24.75 -1.59
CA ALA A 89 -18.56 24.80 -0.21
C ALA A 89 -18.91 23.43 0.39
N ALA A 90 -19.30 22.45 -0.43
CA ALA A 90 -19.58 21.09 0.04
C ALA A 90 -18.28 20.31 0.39
N SER A 91 -17.13 20.87 0.12
CA SER A 91 -15.84 20.25 0.44
C SER A 91 -15.60 20.09 1.93
N GLU A 92 -16.14 20.98 2.75
CA GLU A 92 -15.97 20.93 4.21
C GLU A 92 -16.56 19.66 4.82
N GLU A 93 -17.76 19.29 4.43
CA GLU A 93 -18.42 18.08 4.89
C GLU A 93 -17.65 16.82 4.46
N LEU A 94 -17.18 16.79 3.21
CA LEU A 94 -16.37 15.70 2.70
C LEU A 94 -15.00 15.62 3.40
N CYS A 95 -14.37 16.74 3.69
CA CYS A 95 -13.13 16.79 4.47
C CYS A 95 -13.34 16.27 5.88
N ALA A 96 -14.44 16.64 6.54
CA ALA A 96 -14.77 16.14 7.87
C ALA A 96 -14.99 14.61 7.88
N MET A 97 -15.69 14.07 6.88
CA MET A 97 -15.83 12.61 6.70
C MET A 97 -14.48 11.93 6.45
N MET A 98 -13.62 12.55 5.68
CA MET A 98 -12.26 12.08 5.41
C MET A 98 -11.43 12.01 6.68
N GLU A 99 -11.44 13.06 7.50
CA GLU A 99 -10.74 13.10 8.78
C GLU A 99 -11.24 12.06 9.76
N ALA A 100 -12.55 11.87 9.84
CA ALA A 100 -13.15 10.84 10.69
C ALA A 100 -12.67 9.43 10.28
N ARG A 101 -12.57 9.17 8.98
CA ARG A 101 -12.07 7.89 8.47
C ARG A 101 -10.59 7.68 8.74
N MET A 102 -9.78 8.73 8.63
CA MET A 102 -8.36 8.64 8.96
C MET A 102 -8.14 8.37 10.44
N ARG A 103 -8.90 9.02 11.32
CA ARG A 103 -8.83 8.75 12.77
C ARG A 103 -9.18 7.31 13.11
N THR A 104 -10.23 6.78 12.50
CA THR A 104 -10.64 5.37 12.71
C THR A 104 -9.56 4.41 12.27
N HIS A 105 -8.91 4.70 11.16
CA HIS A 105 -7.83 3.86 10.63
C HIS A 105 -6.58 3.89 11.50
N LEU A 106 -6.17 5.06 11.95
CA LEU A 106 -5.03 5.22 12.88
C LEU A 106 -5.27 4.49 14.20
N ASN A 107 -6.48 4.58 14.74
CA ASN A 107 -6.85 3.86 15.95
C ASN A 107 -6.84 2.33 15.74
N ALA A 108 -7.22 1.85 14.57
CA ALA A 108 -7.17 0.42 14.24
C ALA A 108 -5.71 -0.07 14.07
N GLU A 109 -4.84 0.73 13.44
CA GLU A 109 -3.42 0.42 13.35
C GLU A 109 -2.75 0.41 14.74
N GLN A 110 -3.04 1.38 15.57
CA GLN A 110 -2.52 1.43 16.95
C GLN A 110 -3.01 0.25 17.78
N LYS A 111 -4.28 -0.14 17.67
CA LYS A 111 -4.79 -1.35 18.32
C LYS A 111 -4.09 -2.62 17.81
N GLY A 112 -3.82 -2.71 16.53
CA GLY A 112 -3.08 -3.82 15.94
C GLY A 112 -1.65 -3.92 16.48
N VAL A 113 -0.96 -2.80 16.59
CA VAL A 113 0.41 -2.75 17.14
C VAL A 113 0.42 -3.11 18.62
N VAL A 114 -0.48 -2.56 19.41
CA VAL A 114 -0.57 -2.89 20.85
C VAL A 114 -0.97 -4.35 21.07
N ALA A 115 -1.84 -4.89 20.26
CA ALA A 115 -2.22 -6.30 20.32
C ALA A 115 -1.06 -7.22 19.90
N ALA A 116 -0.28 -6.83 18.90
CA ALA A 116 0.92 -7.56 18.48
C ALA A 116 2.03 -7.48 19.53
N GLU A 117 2.20 -6.34 20.17
CA GLU A 117 3.16 -6.14 21.26
C GLU A 117 2.75 -6.93 22.52
N LYS A 118 1.46 -7.00 22.82
CA LYS A 118 0.92 -7.78 23.94
C LYS A 118 0.90 -9.28 23.66
N ALA A 119 0.77 -9.69 22.41
CA ALA A 119 0.86 -11.10 21.99
C ALA A 119 2.30 -11.58 21.82
N ALA A 120 3.24 -10.67 21.62
CA ALA A 120 4.66 -10.93 21.76
C ALA A 120 5.03 -10.95 23.26
N ALA A 121 4.42 -11.88 24.01
CA ALA A 121 5.02 -12.29 25.27
C ALA A 121 6.48 -12.64 24.99
N PRO A 122 7.45 -12.25 25.86
CA PRO A 122 8.83 -12.61 25.63
C PRO A 122 8.89 -14.14 25.55
N VAL A 123 8.91 -14.63 24.35
CA VAL A 123 9.38 -15.97 24.09
C VAL A 123 10.82 -15.91 24.59
N ALA A 124 11.07 -16.56 25.72
CA ALA A 124 12.43 -16.79 26.14
C ALA A 124 13.21 -17.21 24.91
N PRO A 125 14.37 -16.62 24.65
CA PRO A 125 15.10 -16.96 23.46
C PRO A 125 15.22 -18.47 23.46
N ALA A 126 14.52 -19.10 22.57
CA ALA A 126 14.74 -20.50 22.32
C ALA A 126 16.21 -20.57 21.99
N VAL A 127 16.97 -21.15 22.90
CA VAL A 127 18.37 -21.44 22.64
C VAL A 127 18.35 -22.30 21.41
N TYR A 128 18.56 -21.69 20.25
CA TYR A 128 18.74 -22.41 19.02
C TYR A 128 20.02 -23.22 19.20
N SER A 129 19.84 -24.46 19.61
CA SER A 129 20.91 -25.44 19.53
C SER A 129 20.99 -25.81 18.05
N PRO A 130 22.03 -25.41 17.33
CA PRO A 130 22.19 -25.87 15.96
C PRO A 130 22.19 -27.38 15.97
N PRO A 131 21.48 -28.03 15.04
CA PRO A 131 21.55 -29.47 14.93
C PRO A 131 23.03 -29.86 14.79
N PRO A 132 23.45 -30.97 15.43
CA PRO A 132 24.81 -31.42 15.31
C PRO A 132 25.15 -31.53 13.83
N ALA A 133 26.23 -30.87 13.43
CA ALA A 133 26.69 -30.94 12.06
C ALA A 133 26.77 -32.41 11.70
N LYS A 134 26.05 -32.79 10.67
CA LYS A 134 26.18 -34.14 10.09
C LYS A 134 27.66 -34.33 9.81
N PRO A 135 28.28 -35.39 10.31
CA PRO A 135 29.66 -35.65 9.97
C PRO A 135 29.73 -35.68 8.46
N LEU A 136 30.57 -34.85 7.91
CA LEU A 136 30.87 -34.91 6.49
C LEU A 136 31.20 -36.37 6.19
N PRO A 137 30.55 -36.95 5.18
CA PRO A 137 31.00 -38.27 4.72
C PRO A 137 32.48 -38.12 4.45
N SER A 138 33.27 -38.83 5.21
CA SER A 138 34.70 -38.96 4.90
C SER A 138 34.75 -39.39 3.46
N SER A 139 35.21 -38.49 2.64
CA SER A 139 35.31 -38.71 1.22
C SER A 139 36.10 -40.01 1.01
N PRO A 140 35.54 -41.01 0.39
CA PRO A 140 36.29 -42.23 0.08
C PRO A 140 37.27 -42.01 -1.06
N PHE A 141 37.46 -40.79 -1.45
CA PHE A 141 38.54 -40.39 -2.30
C PHE A 141 39.82 -40.20 -1.49
N ALA A 142 40.25 -41.25 -0.86
CA ALA A 142 41.66 -41.47 -0.83
C ALA A 142 42.10 -41.58 -2.31
N PHE A 143 42.62 -40.49 -2.81
CA PHE A 143 43.36 -40.55 -4.07
C PHE A 143 44.55 -41.44 -3.88
N ALA A 144 44.33 -42.71 -3.98
CA ALA A 144 45.35 -43.59 -4.38
C ALA A 144 45.64 -43.19 -5.84
N SER A 145 46.60 -42.38 -6.01
CA SER A 145 47.12 -42.04 -7.31
C SER A 145 47.62 -43.33 -7.92
N PRO A 146 47.01 -43.82 -8.97
CA PRO A 146 47.52 -45.03 -9.63
C PRO A 146 48.56 -44.67 -10.69
N PHE A 147 49.45 -43.80 -10.33
CA PHE A 147 50.62 -43.62 -11.14
C PHE A 147 51.70 -44.56 -10.63
N LYS A 148 51.44 -45.81 -10.80
CA LYS A 148 52.54 -46.73 -11.06
C LYS A 148 53.01 -46.46 -12.46
N HIS A 149 54.03 -45.68 -12.64
CA HIS A 149 54.89 -45.82 -13.78
C HIS A 149 55.54 -47.15 -13.66
N ALA A 150 54.97 -48.10 -14.34
CA ALA A 150 55.76 -49.26 -14.78
C ALA A 150 56.74 -48.75 -15.80
N ALA A 151 57.97 -48.68 -15.43
CA ALA A 151 59.06 -48.49 -16.41
C ALA A 151 59.12 -49.70 -17.29
#